data_2961f825187cdc86cb41eb0ef811d91b
#
_entry.id   2961f825187cdc86cb41eb0ef811d91b
#
_cell.length_a   1.000
_cell.length_b   1.000
_cell.length_c   1.000
_cell.angle_alpha   90.00
_cell.angle_beta   90.00
_cell.angle_gamma   90.00
#
_symmetry.space_group_name_H-M   'P 1'
#
loop_
_entity.id
_entity.type
_entity.pdbx_description
1 polymer ?
#
loop_
_entity_poly.entity_id
_entity_poly.type
_entity_poly.pdbx_seq_one_letter_code
_entity_poly.pdbx_strand_id
1 'polypeptide(L)'
;MARDAINASSDLKAENGTDCRNYGVLDGIPEAKKLMADMMGTTPEHIIVYGNASLNIMYDQVSRAYTHGILGNTPWGRLDKVKFLCPVPGYDRHFAITEHFGIEMINIPMSESGPDMDMVEQYVNNDETVKGIWCVPKYSNPQGFTYSDETVKRFANLKPAAKDFRIFWDNAYVIHHLYDDKQDEILDIISECEKAGNPDMVFEFASTSKVSFPGSGIAALASSEANLADIKKSLTIQTIGYDKLNQLRHVRYFKDINGLKEHMRKHAEQMRPKFEAVLEVLNTELGGLGIGSWYAPRGGYFISFDAMEGCAKEIVAKCKEAGVKLTNAGATFPYGKDPKDSNIRIAPSFPTPEEMAQAADLFVLCVKLVSVEKLLAK
;
A
#
# COMPACT_ATOMS: atom_id res chain seq x y z
N MET A 1 -10.34 -20.68 -12.31
CA MET A 1 -9.84 -19.32 -12.66
C MET A 1 -8.55 -19.39 -13.51
N ALA A 2 -7.38 -19.51 -12.94
CA ALA A 2 -6.14 -19.49 -13.71
C ALA A 2 -5.79 -20.82 -14.43
N ARG A 3 -6.40 -21.94 -14.05
CA ARG A 3 -6.10 -23.27 -14.57
C ARG A 3 -6.50 -23.40 -16.06
N ASP A 4 -7.63 -22.84 -16.43
CA ASP A 4 -8.18 -22.97 -17.79
C ASP A 4 -7.48 -22.04 -18.79
N ALA A 5 -6.92 -20.92 -18.34
CA ALA A 5 -6.18 -19.99 -19.18
C ALA A 5 -4.80 -20.51 -19.66
N ILE A 6 -4.30 -21.61 -19.06
CA ILE A 6 -2.97 -22.19 -19.39
C ILE A 6 -3.07 -23.60 -19.97
N ASN A 7 -4.19 -24.29 -19.86
CA ASN A 7 -4.34 -25.67 -20.31
C ASN A 7 -4.41 -25.85 -21.83
N ALA A 8 -4.55 -24.80 -22.62
CA ALA A 8 -4.34 -24.84 -24.05
C ALA A 8 -2.83 -24.88 -24.34
N SER A 9 -2.28 -26.06 -24.39
CA SER A 9 -0.84 -26.33 -24.50
C SER A 9 -0.13 -25.84 -25.75
N SER A 10 -0.86 -25.27 -26.74
CA SER A 10 -0.31 -24.88 -28.02
C SER A 10 0.12 -23.41 -28.11
N ASP A 11 -0.24 -22.56 -27.15
CA ASP A 11 0.02 -21.12 -27.25
C ASP A 11 0.48 -20.51 -25.92
N LEU A 12 1.74 -20.77 -25.59
CA LEU A 12 2.42 -20.16 -24.44
C LEU A 12 3.32 -19.00 -24.89
N LYS A 13 2.85 -18.25 -25.89
CA LYS A 13 3.54 -17.08 -26.43
C LYS A 13 2.83 -15.80 -26.04
N ALA A 14 3.62 -14.76 -25.79
CA ALA A 14 3.17 -13.40 -25.71
C ALA A 14 2.75 -12.85 -27.09
N GLU A 15 2.04 -11.73 -27.14
CA GLU A 15 1.57 -11.10 -28.39
C GLU A 15 2.68 -10.83 -29.39
N ASN A 16 3.87 -10.50 -28.93
CA ASN A 16 5.05 -10.26 -29.75
C ASN A 16 5.78 -11.56 -30.18
N GLY A 17 5.20 -12.74 -29.94
CA GLY A 17 5.75 -14.04 -30.29
C GLY A 17 6.77 -14.60 -29.29
N THR A 18 7.09 -13.91 -28.20
CA THR A 18 7.99 -14.39 -27.14
C THR A 18 7.45 -15.67 -26.50
N ASP A 19 8.24 -16.74 -26.50
CA ASP A 19 7.90 -17.97 -25.79
C ASP A 19 8.06 -17.76 -24.28
N CYS A 20 6.94 -17.75 -23.55
CA CYS A 20 6.91 -17.46 -22.10
C CYS A 20 7.56 -18.56 -21.23
N ARG A 21 7.94 -19.71 -21.81
CA ARG A 21 8.69 -20.78 -21.12
C ARG A 21 10.18 -20.54 -21.10
N ASN A 22 10.69 -19.65 -21.96
CA ASN A 22 12.11 -19.36 -22.11
C ASN A 22 12.59 -18.28 -21.13
N TYR A 23 13.90 -18.16 -21.02
CA TYR A 23 14.57 -17.05 -20.34
C TYR A 23 14.31 -15.71 -21.04
N GLY A 24 14.73 -14.62 -20.40
CA GLY A 24 14.69 -13.28 -20.96
C GLY A 24 13.40 -12.52 -20.68
N VAL A 25 13.27 -11.35 -21.32
CA VAL A 25 12.22 -10.36 -21.10
C VAL A 25 12.22 -9.90 -19.64
N LEU A 26 13.27 -9.17 -19.30
CA LEU A 26 13.59 -8.75 -17.94
C LEU A 26 12.49 -7.89 -17.29
N ASP A 27 11.81 -7.05 -18.08
CA ASP A 27 10.82 -6.07 -17.62
C ASP A 27 9.36 -6.49 -17.82
N GLY A 28 9.13 -7.75 -18.25
CA GLY A 28 7.80 -8.32 -18.42
C GLY A 28 7.31 -8.35 -19.87
N ILE A 29 6.33 -9.21 -20.14
CA ILE A 29 5.72 -9.29 -21.48
C ILE A 29 4.89 -8.04 -21.77
N PRO A 30 4.80 -7.60 -23.06
CA PRO A 30 4.15 -6.33 -23.42
C PRO A 30 2.73 -6.18 -22.89
N GLU A 31 1.90 -7.20 -23.01
CA GLU A 31 0.52 -7.20 -22.57
C GLU A 31 0.39 -7.14 -21.03
N ALA A 32 1.35 -7.69 -20.28
CA ALA A 32 1.36 -7.56 -18.83
C ALA A 32 1.79 -6.16 -18.39
N LYS A 33 2.77 -5.56 -19.08
CA LYS A 33 3.14 -4.15 -18.89
C LYS A 33 1.95 -3.24 -19.15
N LYS A 34 1.21 -3.47 -20.24
CA LYS A 34 0.00 -2.71 -20.55
C LYS A 34 -1.07 -2.87 -19.48
N LEU A 35 -1.39 -4.09 -19.05
CA LEU A 35 -2.39 -4.33 -18.01
C LEU A 35 -2.04 -3.62 -16.70
N MET A 36 -0.77 -3.69 -16.26
CA MET A 36 -0.31 -3.03 -15.05
C MET A 36 -0.29 -1.52 -15.20
N ALA A 37 0.10 -0.99 -16.37
CA ALA A 37 0.05 0.44 -16.65
C ALA A 37 -1.39 0.98 -16.61
N ASP A 38 -2.32 0.31 -17.27
CA ASP A 38 -3.74 0.67 -17.27
C ASP A 38 -4.33 0.62 -15.83
N MET A 39 -3.88 -0.34 -15.01
CA MET A 39 -4.29 -0.43 -13.59
C MET A 39 -3.73 0.71 -12.75
N MET A 40 -2.48 1.11 -12.98
CA MET A 40 -1.77 2.14 -12.22
C MET A 40 -2.07 3.58 -12.71
N GLY A 41 -2.69 3.71 -13.89
CA GLY A 41 -3.01 5.01 -14.50
C GLY A 41 -1.83 5.67 -15.21
N THR A 42 -0.83 4.88 -15.63
CA THR A 42 0.37 5.35 -16.33
C THR A 42 0.54 4.67 -17.70
N THR A 43 1.73 4.72 -18.31
CA THR A 43 2.01 4.11 -19.60
C THR A 43 2.94 2.89 -19.51
N PRO A 44 2.89 1.93 -20.45
CA PRO A 44 3.72 0.72 -20.41
C PRO A 44 5.23 0.98 -20.41
N GLU A 45 5.68 2.12 -20.90
CA GLU A 45 7.09 2.53 -20.93
C GLU A 45 7.63 2.76 -19.52
N HIS A 46 6.77 3.20 -18.60
CA HIS A 46 7.11 3.42 -17.19
C HIS A 46 7.11 2.14 -16.35
N ILE A 47 6.78 0.96 -16.89
CA ILE A 47 6.52 -0.27 -16.14
C ILE A 47 7.65 -1.28 -16.25
N ILE A 48 8.02 -1.85 -15.08
CA ILE A 48 8.67 -3.16 -14.98
C ILE A 48 7.73 -4.09 -14.23
N VAL A 49 7.39 -5.24 -14.82
CA VAL A 49 6.61 -6.30 -14.19
C VAL A 49 7.55 -7.28 -13.48
N TYR A 50 7.31 -7.49 -12.20
CA TYR A 50 8.10 -8.33 -11.31
C TYR A 50 7.39 -9.66 -10.99
N GLY A 51 7.79 -10.26 -9.86
CA GLY A 51 7.16 -11.44 -9.27
C GLY A 51 5.81 -11.11 -8.61
N ASN A 52 5.47 -11.84 -7.56
CA ASN A 52 4.12 -11.90 -7.01
C ASN A 52 3.71 -10.74 -6.09
N ALA A 53 4.63 -9.97 -5.54
CA ALA A 53 4.30 -9.01 -4.47
C ALA A 53 5.07 -7.70 -4.57
N SER A 54 4.36 -6.58 -4.45
CA SER A 54 4.95 -5.23 -4.39
C SER A 54 5.88 -5.04 -3.19
N LEU A 55 5.63 -5.73 -2.07
CA LEU A 55 6.50 -5.68 -0.89
C LEU A 55 7.94 -6.10 -1.22
N ASN A 56 8.12 -7.15 -2.05
CA ASN A 56 9.46 -7.57 -2.49
C ASN A 56 10.14 -6.48 -3.30
N ILE A 57 9.40 -5.81 -4.18
CA ILE A 57 9.94 -4.72 -5.01
C ILE A 57 10.36 -3.55 -4.12
N MET A 58 9.53 -3.16 -3.15
CA MET A 58 9.85 -2.09 -2.20
C MET A 58 11.12 -2.42 -1.39
N TYR A 59 11.22 -3.64 -0.87
CA TYR A 59 12.44 -4.12 -0.21
C TYR A 59 13.66 -4.04 -1.13
N ASP A 60 13.53 -4.50 -2.38
CA ASP A 60 14.61 -4.44 -3.38
C ASP A 60 15.07 -3.01 -3.63
N GLN A 61 14.14 -2.04 -3.77
CA GLN A 61 14.52 -0.65 -4.02
C GLN A 61 15.26 -0.05 -2.83
N VAL A 62 14.82 -0.31 -1.59
CA VAL A 62 15.54 0.14 -0.38
C VAL A 62 16.90 -0.56 -0.28
N SER A 63 16.95 -1.88 -0.50
CA SER A 63 18.21 -2.65 -0.48
C SER A 63 19.21 -2.15 -1.52
N ARG A 64 18.75 -1.88 -2.74
CA ARG A 64 19.57 -1.34 -3.82
C ARG A 64 20.08 0.05 -3.50
N ALA A 65 19.24 0.93 -3.01
CA ALA A 65 19.63 2.26 -2.58
C ALA A 65 20.67 2.21 -1.44
N TYR A 66 20.48 1.28 -0.50
CA TYR A 66 21.37 1.10 0.64
C TYR A 66 22.75 0.55 0.23
N THR A 67 22.80 -0.38 -0.72
CA THR A 67 24.04 -1.07 -1.11
C THR A 67 24.75 -0.41 -2.31
N HIS A 68 24.02 0.14 -3.26
CA HIS A 68 24.56 0.63 -4.54
C HIS A 68 24.26 2.11 -4.83
N GLY A 69 23.33 2.73 -4.10
CA GLY A 69 22.84 4.08 -4.38
C GLY A 69 21.80 4.12 -5.50
N ILE A 70 21.28 5.29 -5.77
CA ILE A 70 20.27 5.57 -6.81
C ILE A 70 20.87 6.58 -7.78
N LEU A 71 20.83 6.31 -9.09
CA LEU A 71 21.31 7.19 -10.15
C LEU A 71 22.76 7.72 -9.90
N GLY A 72 23.64 6.85 -9.42
CA GLY A 72 25.05 7.18 -9.16
C GLY A 72 25.32 7.96 -7.87
N ASN A 73 24.30 8.22 -7.04
CA ASN A 73 24.51 8.82 -5.72
C ASN A 73 25.15 7.83 -4.75
N THR A 74 25.69 8.36 -3.65
CA THR A 74 26.33 7.55 -2.60
C THR A 74 25.35 6.52 -2.03
N PRO A 75 25.75 5.23 -1.93
CA PRO A 75 24.94 4.22 -1.25
C PRO A 75 24.53 4.65 0.16
N TRP A 76 23.27 4.49 0.52
CA TRP A 76 22.77 4.93 1.83
C TRP A 76 23.48 4.26 3.00
N GLY A 77 23.94 3.02 2.83
CA GLY A 77 24.72 2.32 3.84
C GLY A 77 26.13 2.88 4.09
N ARG A 78 26.57 3.87 3.30
CA ARG A 78 27.84 4.60 3.50
C ARG A 78 27.63 6.00 4.06
N LEU A 79 26.38 6.41 4.29
CA LEU A 79 26.05 7.69 4.90
C LEU A 79 25.97 7.53 6.42
N ASP A 80 26.36 8.56 7.16
CA ASP A 80 26.30 8.56 8.62
C ASP A 80 24.85 8.46 9.13
N LYS A 81 23.90 8.98 8.36
CA LYS A 81 22.49 9.03 8.74
C LYS A 81 21.59 9.00 7.52
N VAL A 82 20.53 8.18 7.62
CA VAL A 82 19.43 8.11 6.65
C VAL A 82 18.11 8.16 7.41
N LYS A 83 17.17 8.94 6.90
CA LYS A 83 15.83 9.10 7.47
C LYS A 83 14.76 8.81 6.43
N PHE A 84 13.65 8.26 6.89
CA PHE A 84 12.42 8.10 6.15
C PHE A 84 11.25 8.77 6.86
N LEU A 85 10.43 9.46 6.10
CA LEU A 85 9.16 9.98 6.58
C LEU A 85 8.12 8.87 6.53
N CYS A 86 7.37 8.74 7.61
CA CYS A 86 6.40 7.67 7.80
C CYS A 86 5.04 8.28 8.16
N PRO A 87 4.13 8.49 7.20
CA PRO A 87 2.75 8.83 7.49
C PRO A 87 2.11 7.80 8.42
N VAL A 88 1.53 8.29 9.52
CA VAL A 88 0.99 7.45 10.61
C VAL A 88 -0.44 7.85 10.99
N PRO A 89 -1.28 6.86 11.36
CA PRO A 89 -1.03 5.41 11.29
C PRO A 89 -0.79 4.93 9.85
N GLY A 90 0.05 3.90 9.67
CA GLY A 90 0.50 3.45 8.36
C GLY A 90 0.70 1.93 8.27
N TYR A 91 1.33 1.47 7.20
CA TYR A 91 1.52 0.05 6.93
C TYR A 91 2.79 -0.50 7.61
N ASP A 92 2.58 -1.42 8.55
CA ASP A 92 3.63 -2.03 9.37
C ASP A 92 4.79 -2.66 8.59
N ARG A 93 4.53 -3.18 7.39
CA ARG A 93 5.60 -3.78 6.56
C ARG A 93 6.56 -2.75 5.96
N HIS A 94 6.08 -1.56 5.64
CA HIS A 94 6.93 -0.44 5.24
C HIS A 94 7.91 -0.09 6.37
N PHE A 95 7.40 0.04 7.58
CA PHE A 95 8.21 0.36 8.75
C PHE A 95 9.22 -0.75 9.05
N ALA A 96 8.82 -2.02 8.91
CA ALA A 96 9.72 -3.15 9.10
C ALA A 96 10.88 -3.17 8.09
N ILE A 97 10.65 -2.75 6.82
CA ILE A 97 11.75 -2.61 5.84
C ILE A 97 12.72 -1.53 6.31
N THR A 98 12.22 -0.35 6.67
CA THR A 98 13.07 0.77 7.11
C THR A 98 13.87 0.43 8.37
N GLU A 99 13.23 -0.18 9.35
CA GLU A 99 13.88 -0.64 10.58
C GLU A 99 14.97 -1.68 10.31
N HIS A 100 14.70 -2.64 9.40
CA HIS A 100 15.66 -3.68 9.01
C HIS A 100 16.99 -3.10 8.48
N PHE A 101 16.93 -2.00 7.74
CA PHE A 101 18.12 -1.31 7.23
C PHE A 101 18.71 -0.26 8.19
N GLY A 102 18.18 -0.15 9.41
CA GLY A 102 18.64 0.83 10.40
C GLY A 102 18.35 2.28 10.01
N ILE A 103 17.38 2.51 9.15
CA ILE A 103 16.95 3.84 8.71
C ILE A 103 16.05 4.45 9.80
N GLU A 104 16.36 5.69 10.21
CA GLU A 104 15.55 6.43 11.19
C GLU A 104 14.18 6.77 10.60
N MET A 105 13.13 6.52 11.36
CA MET A 105 11.75 6.80 10.94
C MET A 105 11.18 8.00 11.67
N ILE A 106 10.58 8.94 10.91
CA ILE A 106 9.95 10.15 11.42
C ILE A 106 8.45 10.05 11.16
N ASN A 107 7.66 10.11 12.22
CA ASN A 107 6.20 10.12 12.13
C ASN A 107 5.70 11.40 11.48
N ILE A 108 4.85 11.26 10.47
CA ILE A 108 4.13 12.37 9.83
C ILE A 108 2.62 12.15 10.08
N PRO A 109 1.92 13.09 10.73
CA PRO A 109 0.49 12.97 10.93
C PRO A 109 -0.29 12.85 9.63
N MET A 110 -1.37 12.06 9.64
CA MET A 110 -2.29 11.92 8.52
C MET A 110 -3.60 12.68 8.77
N SER A 111 -4.16 13.20 7.69
CA SER A 111 -5.53 13.74 7.59
C SER A 111 -6.31 13.01 6.51
N GLU A 112 -7.60 13.30 6.35
CA GLU A 112 -8.43 12.70 5.29
C GLU A 112 -7.94 13.06 3.87
N SER A 113 -7.18 14.15 3.71
CA SER A 113 -6.61 14.58 2.42
C SER A 113 -5.19 14.05 2.16
N GLY A 114 -4.58 13.35 3.13
CA GLY A 114 -3.22 12.83 3.05
C GLY A 114 -2.34 13.23 4.24
N PRO A 115 -1.01 13.07 4.15
CA PRO A 115 -0.08 13.45 5.20
C PRO A 115 0.00 14.97 5.38
N ASP A 116 0.45 15.39 6.54
CA ASP A 116 0.79 16.79 6.81
C ASP A 116 1.91 17.25 5.86
N MET A 117 1.51 17.90 4.76
CA MET A 117 2.43 18.32 3.72
C MET A 117 3.33 19.48 4.14
N ASP A 118 2.94 20.32 5.11
CA ASP A 118 3.82 21.35 5.63
C ASP A 118 5.02 20.73 6.33
N MET A 119 4.77 19.70 7.11
CA MET A 119 5.80 18.93 7.78
C MET A 119 6.66 18.13 6.78
N VAL A 120 6.04 17.50 5.76
CA VAL A 120 6.76 16.80 4.68
C VAL A 120 7.70 17.75 3.96
N GLU A 121 7.22 18.91 3.51
CA GLU A 121 8.01 19.92 2.80
C GLU A 121 9.14 20.46 3.68
N GLN A 122 8.88 20.70 4.96
CA GLN A 122 9.90 21.15 5.91
C GLN A 122 11.08 20.17 5.99
N TYR A 123 10.80 18.88 6.12
CA TYR A 123 11.85 17.87 6.20
C TYR A 123 12.54 17.65 4.84
N VAL A 124 11.79 17.41 3.79
CA VAL A 124 12.33 17.04 2.47
C VAL A 124 13.17 18.16 1.87
N ASN A 125 12.70 19.40 1.98
CA ASN A 125 13.37 20.53 1.34
C ASN A 125 14.60 21.05 2.13
N ASN A 126 14.77 20.67 3.41
CA ASN A 126 15.81 21.24 4.26
C ASN A 126 16.77 20.22 4.89
N ASP A 127 16.49 18.94 4.80
CA ASP A 127 17.29 17.87 5.43
C ASP A 127 17.75 16.85 4.38
N GLU A 128 19.03 16.90 3.99
CA GLU A 128 19.63 16.00 3.01
C GLU A 128 19.73 14.54 3.50
N THR A 129 19.53 14.29 4.80
CA THR A 129 19.47 12.93 5.36
C THR A 129 18.13 12.24 5.13
N VAL A 130 17.09 12.99 4.76
CA VAL A 130 15.77 12.44 4.40
C VAL A 130 15.84 11.89 2.98
N LYS A 131 15.79 10.57 2.85
CA LYS A 131 15.95 9.85 1.58
C LYS A 131 14.66 9.27 1.02
N GLY A 132 13.60 9.21 1.82
CA GLY A 132 12.34 8.67 1.32
C GLY A 132 11.16 8.97 2.22
N ILE A 133 9.99 8.70 1.64
CA ILE A 133 8.69 8.73 2.31
C ILE A 133 7.86 7.54 1.85
N TRP A 134 7.18 6.87 2.78
CA TRP A 134 6.21 5.84 2.48
C TRP A 134 4.82 6.45 2.27
N CYS A 135 4.16 6.13 1.16
CA CYS A 135 2.81 6.58 0.87
C CYS A 135 1.91 5.40 0.49
N VAL A 136 0.70 5.34 1.06
CA VAL A 136 -0.40 4.50 0.58
C VAL A 136 -1.52 5.45 0.18
N PRO A 137 -1.50 5.95 -1.08
CA PRO A 137 -2.19 7.20 -1.43
C PRO A 137 -3.69 7.04 -1.64
N LYS A 138 -4.17 5.83 -1.92
CA LYS A 138 -5.58 5.54 -2.17
C LYS A 138 -6.07 4.46 -1.22
N TYR A 139 -7.19 4.74 -0.54
CA TYR A 139 -7.74 3.84 0.49
C TYR A 139 -6.67 3.39 1.49
N SER A 140 -5.96 4.34 2.08
CA SER A 140 -4.76 4.15 2.89
C SER A 140 -4.93 3.07 3.96
N ASN A 141 -3.85 2.36 4.25
CA ASN A 141 -3.80 1.35 5.30
C ASN A 141 -3.24 2.00 6.60
N PRO A 142 -4.02 2.11 7.69
CA PRO A 142 -5.34 1.50 7.89
C PRO A 142 -6.54 2.43 7.67
N GLN A 143 -6.37 3.73 7.41
CA GLN A 143 -7.40 4.75 7.58
C GLN A 143 -8.48 4.77 6.47
N GLY A 144 -8.17 4.25 5.29
CA GLY A 144 -9.09 4.27 4.16
C GLY A 144 -9.17 5.62 3.43
N PHE A 145 -8.30 6.57 3.76
CA PHE A 145 -8.23 7.88 3.12
C PHE A 145 -7.64 7.81 1.71
N THR A 146 -8.04 8.73 0.85
CA THR A 146 -7.43 8.93 -0.46
C THR A 146 -6.85 10.33 -0.51
N TYR A 147 -5.59 10.47 -0.94
CA TYR A 147 -4.91 11.75 -1.02
C TYR A 147 -5.63 12.68 -1.99
N SER A 148 -5.77 13.94 -1.60
CA SER A 148 -6.38 14.96 -2.46
C SER A 148 -5.46 15.33 -3.64
N ASP A 149 -6.05 15.87 -4.70
CA ASP A 149 -5.30 16.40 -5.84
C ASP A 149 -4.25 17.45 -5.41
N GLU A 150 -4.57 18.28 -4.43
CA GLU A 150 -3.64 19.26 -3.87
C GLU A 150 -2.44 18.56 -3.21
N THR A 151 -2.69 17.53 -2.41
CA THR A 151 -1.63 16.74 -1.78
C THR A 151 -0.72 16.11 -2.83
N VAL A 152 -1.26 15.51 -3.88
CA VAL A 152 -0.47 14.91 -4.97
C VAL A 152 0.37 15.99 -5.68
N LYS A 153 -0.20 17.13 -5.97
CA LYS A 153 0.53 18.26 -6.59
C LYS A 153 1.62 18.83 -5.67
N ARG A 154 1.38 18.88 -4.36
CA ARG A 154 2.42 19.29 -3.39
C ARG A 154 3.57 18.28 -3.37
N PHE A 155 3.29 16.97 -3.40
CA PHE A 155 4.33 15.95 -3.56
C PHE A 155 5.16 16.17 -4.83
N ALA A 156 4.49 16.37 -5.97
CA ALA A 156 5.17 16.58 -7.25
C ALA A 156 6.08 17.83 -7.27
N ASN A 157 5.73 18.85 -6.51
CA ASN A 157 6.47 20.13 -6.43
C ASN A 157 7.50 20.19 -5.30
N LEU A 158 7.77 19.10 -4.58
CA LEU A 158 8.84 19.05 -3.59
C LEU A 158 10.18 19.45 -4.19
N LYS A 159 11.04 20.07 -3.38
CA LYS A 159 12.40 20.47 -3.74
C LYS A 159 13.41 19.77 -2.83
N PRO A 160 13.62 18.45 -3.01
CA PRO A 160 14.41 17.68 -2.07
C PRO A 160 15.83 18.21 -1.92
N ALA A 161 16.29 18.40 -0.69
CA ALA A 161 17.69 18.68 -0.38
C ALA A 161 18.58 17.50 -0.80
N ALA A 162 18.06 16.27 -0.70
CA ALA A 162 18.72 15.04 -1.15
C ALA A 162 18.38 14.74 -2.62
N LYS A 163 19.40 14.69 -3.50
CA LYS A 163 19.20 14.36 -4.93
C LYS A 163 18.64 12.93 -5.17
N ASP A 164 18.87 12.04 -4.24
CA ASP A 164 18.43 10.65 -4.25
C ASP A 164 17.19 10.40 -3.39
N PHE A 165 16.47 11.44 -2.97
CA PHE A 165 15.16 11.32 -2.33
C PHE A 165 14.16 10.63 -3.25
N ARG A 166 13.34 9.72 -2.70
CA ARG A 166 12.28 9.02 -3.44
C ARG A 166 10.97 8.97 -2.66
N ILE A 167 9.88 9.18 -3.37
CA ILE A 167 8.53 8.90 -2.92
C ILE A 167 8.25 7.42 -3.22
N PHE A 168 8.05 6.60 -2.18
CA PHE A 168 7.63 5.22 -2.30
C PHE A 168 6.10 5.20 -2.28
N TRP A 169 5.51 5.18 -3.46
CA TRP A 169 4.07 5.32 -3.71
C TRP A 169 3.44 3.94 -3.85
N ASP A 170 3.05 3.32 -2.71
CA ASP A 170 2.42 2.00 -2.68
C ASP A 170 0.93 2.12 -3.01
N ASN A 171 0.61 2.02 -4.29
CA ASN A 171 -0.75 2.10 -4.82
C ASN A 171 -1.47 0.73 -4.74
N ALA A 172 -1.39 0.11 -3.55
CA ALA A 172 -1.88 -1.24 -3.29
C ALA A 172 -3.39 -1.41 -3.50
N TYR A 173 -4.15 -0.32 -3.42
CA TYR A 173 -5.62 -0.34 -3.47
C TYR A 173 -6.21 0.45 -4.63
N VAL A 174 -5.44 0.68 -5.69
CA VAL A 174 -5.82 1.52 -6.84
C VAL A 174 -7.19 1.20 -7.44
N ILE A 175 -7.61 -0.07 -7.43
CA ILE A 175 -8.87 -0.57 -7.98
C ILE A 175 -9.78 -1.26 -6.95
N HIS A 176 -9.54 -1.05 -5.65
CA HIS A 176 -10.23 -1.74 -4.56
C HIS A 176 -11.41 -0.92 -4.02
N HIS A 177 -12.31 -0.51 -4.91
CA HIS A 177 -13.54 0.19 -4.53
C HIS A 177 -14.52 -0.77 -3.86
N LEU A 178 -15.23 -0.30 -2.84
CA LEU A 178 -16.34 -1.04 -2.20
C LEU A 178 -17.70 -0.70 -2.84
N TYR A 179 -17.81 0.48 -3.47
CA TYR A 179 -19.04 0.99 -4.06
C TYR A 179 -18.81 1.40 -5.51
N ASP A 180 -19.78 1.12 -6.39
CA ASP A 180 -19.69 1.46 -7.81
C ASP A 180 -19.95 2.96 -8.06
N ASP A 181 -20.78 3.59 -7.22
CA ASP A 181 -21.21 4.99 -7.32
C ASP A 181 -20.39 5.96 -6.46
N LYS A 182 -19.44 5.47 -5.68
CA LYS A 182 -18.63 6.25 -4.73
C LYS A 182 -17.16 5.84 -4.79
N GLN A 183 -16.61 5.85 -5.99
CA GLN A 183 -15.22 5.55 -6.21
C GLN A 183 -14.35 6.80 -6.00
N ASP A 184 -13.29 6.66 -5.21
CA ASP A 184 -12.28 7.70 -5.13
C ASP A 184 -11.38 7.63 -6.36
N GLU A 185 -10.91 8.78 -6.81
CA GLU A 185 -9.91 8.90 -7.86
C GLU A 185 -8.65 9.56 -7.28
N ILE A 186 -7.51 9.32 -7.90
CA ILE A 186 -6.25 9.94 -7.52
C ILE A 186 -5.49 10.33 -8.78
N LEU A 187 -4.83 11.49 -8.73
CA LEU A 187 -3.97 11.94 -9.83
C LEU A 187 -2.78 10.99 -10.02
N ASP A 188 -2.36 10.81 -11.26
CA ASP A 188 -1.12 10.11 -11.58
C ASP A 188 0.09 10.93 -11.11
N ILE A 189 0.74 10.45 -10.06
CA ILE A 189 1.90 11.11 -9.45
C ILE A 189 3.09 11.20 -10.40
N ILE A 190 3.27 10.21 -11.29
CA ILE A 190 4.38 10.23 -12.27
C ILE A 190 4.20 11.40 -13.22
N SER A 191 3.01 11.53 -13.84
CA SER A 191 2.70 12.65 -14.72
C SER A 191 2.78 14.02 -14.01
N GLU A 192 2.33 14.09 -12.75
CA GLU A 192 2.43 15.36 -11.99
C GLU A 192 3.90 15.70 -11.68
N CYS A 193 4.74 14.73 -11.35
CA CYS A 193 6.18 14.95 -11.16
C CYS A 193 6.89 15.36 -12.46
N GLU A 194 6.53 14.76 -13.60
CA GLU A 194 7.04 15.18 -14.91
C GLU A 194 6.70 16.65 -15.22
N LYS A 195 5.43 17.04 -15.03
CA LYS A 195 4.98 18.44 -15.21
C LYS A 195 5.71 19.43 -14.28
N ALA A 196 6.06 18.98 -13.07
CA ALA A 196 6.80 19.78 -12.09
C ALA A 196 8.32 19.79 -12.34
N GLY A 197 8.84 19.03 -13.32
CA GLY A 197 10.28 18.94 -13.60
C GLY A 197 11.05 18.00 -12.65
N ASN A 198 10.34 17.10 -11.95
CA ASN A 198 10.88 16.16 -10.98
C ASN A 198 10.61 14.69 -11.39
N PRO A 199 10.88 14.24 -12.66
CA PRO A 199 10.44 12.94 -13.15
C PRO A 199 11.01 11.76 -12.36
N ASP A 200 12.20 11.90 -11.76
CA ASP A 200 12.91 10.81 -11.10
C ASP A 200 12.52 10.61 -9.63
N MET A 201 11.58 11.41 -9.11
CA MET A 201 11.32 11.45 -7.68
C MET A 201 10.45 10.29 -7.17
N VAL A 202 9.79 9.52 -8.05
CA VAL A 202 8.78 8.52 -7.68
C VAL A 202 9.20 7.11 -8.01
N PHE A 203 8.98 6.21 -7.05
CA PHE A 203 8.80 4.77 -7.25
C PHE A 203 7.35 4.43 -6.92
N GLU A 204 6.54 4.11 -7.91
CA GLU A 204 5.17 3.67 -7.70
C GLU A 204 5.07 2.14 -7.77
N PHE A 205 4.30 1.54 -6.87
CA PHE A 205 4.16 0.09 -6.74
C PHE A 205 2.70 -0.32 -6.76
N ALA A 206 2.41 -1.42 -7.45
CA ALA A 206 1.12 -2.09 -7.38
C ALA A 206 1.29 -3.60 -7.56
N SER A 207 0.28 -4.36 -7.16
CA SER A 207 0.26 -5.81 -7.38
C SER A 207 -1.15 -6.36 -7.46
N THR A 208 -1.28 -7.56 -8.03
CA THR A 208 -2.53 -8.31 -8.02
C THR A 208 -2.69 -9.21 -6.80
N SER A 209 -1.86 -9.03 -5.75
CA SER A 209 -1.89 -9.86 -4.53
C SER A 209 -3.26 -9.89 -3.85
N LYS A 210 -4.00 -8.78 -3.91
CA LYS A 210 -5.36 -8.65 -3.35
C LYS A 210 -6.44 -8.68 -4.44
N VAL A 211 -6.06 -8.97 -5.68
CA VAL A 211 -6.93 -9.07 -6.85
C VAL A 211 -7.12 -10.52 -7.28
N SER A 212 -6.02 -11.26 -7.45
CA SER A 212 -6.01 -12.68 -7.78
C SER A 212 -5.63 -13.54 -6.57
N PHE A 213 -4.33 -13.83 -6.40
CA PHE A 213 -3.84 -14.66 -5.29
C PHE A 213 -2.57 -14.05 -4.68
N PRO A 214 -2.47 -13.96 -3.34
CA PRO A 214 -1.31 -13.33 -2.71
C PRO A 214 0.04 -14.01 -3.03
N GLY A 215 0.05 -15.33 -3.16
CA GLY A 215 1.28 -16.09 -3.47
C GLY A 215 1.54 -16.30 -4.97
N SER A 216 0.61 -15.94 -5.84
CA SER A 216 0.64 -16.22 -7.29
C SER A 216 0.18 -15.03 -8.13
N GLY A 217 0.29 -13.82 -7.59
CA GLY A 217 0.01 -12.59 -8.31
C GLY A 217 1.13 -12.16 -9.26
N ILE A 218 0.97 -10.99 -9.84
CA ILE A 218 2.01 -10.20 -10.50
C ILE A 218 2.09 -8.84 -9.85
N ALA A 219 3.29 -8.28 -9.79
CA ALA A 219 3.52 -6.96 -9.24
C ALA A 219 4.28 -6.09 -10.23
N ALA A 220 4.16 -4.79 -10.12
CA ALA A 220 4.86 -3.85 -10.97
C ALA A 220 5.44 -2.70 -10.17
N LEU A 221 6.52 -2.16 -10.73
CA LEU A 221 7.07 -0.86 -10.38
C LEU A 221 6.91 0.05 -11.58
N ALA A 222 6.41 1.26 -11.33
CA ALA A 222 6.40 2.34 -12.31
C ALA A 222 7.33 3.47 -11.86
N SER A 223 8.06 4.07 -12.81
CA SER A 223 8.97 5.17 -12.55
C SER A 223 9.44 5.82 -13.85
N SER A 224 10.27 6.87 -13.76
CA SER A 224 10.91 7.51 -14.89
C SER A 224 11.82 6.56 -15.67
N GLU A 225 12.09 6.90 -16.94
CA GLU A 225 13.02 6.16 -17.79
C GLU A 225 14.42 6.02 -17.15
N ALA A 226 14.93 7.10 -16.54
CA ALA A 226 16.24 7.11 -15.89
C ALA A 226 16.29 6.14 -14.70
N ASN A 227 15.27 6.16 -13.83
CA ASN A 227 15.17 5.21 -12.72
C ASN A 227 15.04 3.77 -13.22
N LEU A 228 14.20 3.51 -14.23
CA LEU A 228 14.03 2.16 -14.79
C LEU A 228 15.32 1.64 -15.42
N ALA A 229 16.07 2.48 -16.13
CA ALA A 229 17.35 2.12 -16.70
C ALA A 229 18.38 1.76 -15.63
N ASP A 230 18.42 2.51 -14.52
CA ASP A 230 19.29 2.26 -13.39
C ASP A 230 18.89 0.96 -12.64
N ILE A 231 17.61 0.74 -12.42
CA ILE A 231 17.07 -0.48 -11.82
C ILE A 231 17.42 -1.70 -12.66
N LYS A 232 17.25 -1.64 -13.99
CA LYS A 232 17.52 -2.75 -14.91
C LYS A 232 18.99 -3.21 -14.85
N LYS A 233 19.94 -2.32 -14.58
CA LYS A 233 21.36 -2.70 -14.41
C LYS A 233 21.55 -3.71 -13.27
N SER A 234 20.91 -3.46 -12.13
CA SER A 234 20.96 -4.37 -10.97
C SER A 234 20.10 -5.61 -11.20
N LEU A 235 18.96 -5.44 -11.86
CA LEU A 235 18.01 -6.50 -12.13
C LEU A 235 18.61 -7.62 -13.00
N THR A 236 19.49 -7.28 -13.97
CA THR A 236 20.21 -8.25 -14.78
C THR A 236 21.15 -9.16 -13.97
N ILE A 237 21.55 -8.72 -12.78
CA ILE A 237 22.39 -9.52 -11.87
C ILE A 237 21.50 -10.41 -10.98
N GLN A 238 20.33 -9.89 -10.59
CA GLN A 238 19.42 -10.55 -9.68
C GLN A 238 18.61 -11.68 -10.35
N THR A 239 18.20 -11.49 -11.61
CA THR A 239 17.37 -12.44 -12.35
C THR A 239 17.59 -12.34 -13.86
N ILE A 240 17.24 -13.41 -14.58
CA ILE A 240 17.17 -13.40 -16.04
C ILE A 240 15.77 -12.98 -16.52
N GLY A 241 14.77 -13.06 -15.67
CA GLY A 241 13.39 -12.68 -15.91
C GLY A 241 12.44 -13.32 -14.89
N TYR A 242 11.31 -12.69 -14.72
CA TYR A 242 10.25 -13.19 -13.85
C TYR A 242 9.34 -14.20 -14.55
N ASP A 243 8.40 -14.80 -13.81
CA ASP A 243 7.48 -15.83 -14.30
C ASP A 243 6.51 -15.28 -15.36
N LYS A 244 6.91 -15.39 -16.64
CA LYS A 244 6.12 -14.96 -17.79
C LYS A 244 4.86 -15.81 -18.01
N LEU A 245 4.86 -17.06 -17.58
CA LEU A 245 3.65 -17.90 -17.65
C LEU A 245 2.59 -17.38 -16.70
N ASN A 246 2.99 -16.91 -15.52
CA ASN A 246 2.07 -16.27 -14.59
C ASN A 246 1.57 -14.90 -15.08
N GLN A 247 2.45 -14.11 -15.71
CA GLN A 247 2.04 -12.87 -16.38
C GLN A 247 1.00 -13.16 -17.48
N LEU A 248 1.28 -14.11 -18.35
CA LEU A 248 0.38 -14.53 -19.43
C LEU A 248 -0.97 -15.03 -18.91
N ARG A 249 -0.97 -15.77 -17.78
CA ARG A 249 -2.17 -16.24 -17.09
C ARG A 249 -3.07 -15.08 -16.65
N HIS A 250 -2.49 -14.04 -16.04
CA HIS A 250 -3.22 -12.86 -15.59
C HIS A 250 -3.80 -12.09 -16.76
N VAL A 251 -3.00 -11.84 -17.80
CA VAL A 251 -3.46 -11.14 -19.01
C VAL A 251 -4.60 -11.88 -19.69
N ARG A 252 -4.48 -13.20 -19.88
CA ARG A 252 -5.55 -13.99 -20.51
C ARG A 252 -6.82 -14.06 -19.70
N TYR A 253 -6.71 -14.04 -18.38
CA TYR A 253 -7.88 -14.06 -17.50
C TYR A 253 -8.59 -12.71 -17.49
N PHE A 254 -7.85 -11.63 -17.25
CA PHE A 254 -8.44 -10.29 -17.17
C PHE A 254 -8.70 -9.66 -18.54
N LYS A 255 -7.92 -10.02 -19.55
CA LYS A 255 -7.88 -9.48 -20.92
C LYS A 255 -7.38 -8.03 -20.95
N ASP A 256 -8.08 -7.13 -20.28
CA ASP A 256 -7.82 -5.70 -20.20
C ASP A 256 -8.26 -5.10 -18.85
N ILE A 257 -8.15 -3.79 -18.72
CA ILE A 257 -8.57 -3.05 -17.52
C ILE A 257 -10.07 -3.20 -17.22
N ASN A 258 -10.93 -3.38 -18.23
CA ASN A 258 -12.37 -3.55 -18.01
C ASN A 258 -12.68 -4.91 -17.40
N GLY A 259 -12.02 -5.96 -17.88
CA GLY A 259 -12.12 -7.30 -17.28
C GLY A 259 -11.58 -7.33 -15.85
N LEU A 260 -10.52 -6.57 -15.58
CA LEU A 260 -9.96 -6.41 -14.25
C LEU A 260 -10.95 -5.67 -13.31
N LYS A 261 -11.54 -4.56 -13.75
CA LYS A 261 -12.56 -3.80 -13.00
C LYS A 261 -13.81 -4.65 -12.73
N GLU A 262 -14.28 -5.41 -13.71
CA GLU A 262 -15.43 -6.32 -13.52
C GLU A 262 -15.13 -7.42 -12.50
N HIS A 263 -13.91 -7.94 -12.47
CA HIS A 263 -13.49 -8.90 -11.46
C HIS A 263 -13.51 -8.26 -10.06
N MET A 264 -13.00 -7.03 -9.93
CA MET A 264 -12.97 -6.31 -8.66
C MET A 264 -14.36 -5.89 -8.19
N ARG A 265 -15.31 -5.63 -9.10
CA ARG A 265 -16.71 -5.41 -8.74
C ARG A 265 -17.31 -6.62 -7.99
N LYS A 266 -16.99 -7.83 -8.46
CA LYS A 266 -17.42 -9.07 -7.77
C LYS A 266 -16.75 -9.24 -6.40
N HIS A 267 -15.50 -8.79 -6.25
CA HIS A 267 -14.84 -8.71 -4.95
C HIS A 267 -15.57 -7.75 -4.02
N ALA A 268 -15.92 -6.56 -4.52
CA ALA A 268 -16.65 -5.54 -3.76
C ALA A 268 -18.01 -6.06 -3.24
N GLU A 269 -18.74 -6.82 -4.05
CA GLU A 269 -20.01 -7.44 -3.67
C GLU A 269 -19.87 -8.38 -2.45
N GLN A 270 -18.72 -9.04 -2.30
CA GLN A 270 -18.44 -9.91 -1.17
C GLN A 270 -17.85 -9.17 0.03
N MET A 271 -17.08 -8.10 -0.21
CA MET A 271 -16.40 -7.36 0.83
C MET A 271 -17.30 -6.34 1.53
N ARG A 272 -18.13 -5.64 0.76
CA ARG A 272 -19.01 -4.57 1.25
C ARG A 272 -19.87 -4.97 2.44
N PRO A 273 -20.62 -6.08 2.41
CA PRO A 273 -21.47 -6.47 3.54
C PRO A 273 -20.68 -6.65 4.85
N LYS A 274 -19.42 -7.08 4.76
CA LYS A 274 -18.56 -7.26 5.93
C LYS A 274 -18.13 -5.92 6.54
N PHE A 275 -17.81 -4.95 5.69
CA PHE A 275 -17.50 -3.58 6.13
C PHE A 275 -18.74 -2.91 6.75
N GLU A 276 -19.88 -3.04 6.10
CA GLU A 276 -21.16 -2.47 6.56
C GLU A 276 -21.58 -3.06 7.91
N ALA A 277 -21.44 -4.37 8.12
CA ALA A 277 -21.71 -5.01 9.40
C ALA A 277 -20.87 -4.43 10.54
N VAL A 278 -19.58 -4.23 10.34
CA VAL A 278 -18.72 -3.60 11.36
C VAL A 278 -19.11 -2.16 11.62
N LEU A 279 -19.28 -1.36 10.55
CA LEU A 279 -19.65 0.05 10.66
C LEU A 279 -21.00 0.28 11.33
N GLU A 280 -21.99 -0.58 11.05
CA GLU A 280 -23.30 -0.54 11.68
C GLU A 280 -23.19 -0.73 13.20
N VAL A 281 -22.47 -1.75 13.64
CA VAL A 281 -22.24 -2.01 15.08
C VAL A 281 -21.49 -0.85 15.73
N LEU A 282 -20.42 -0.33 15.11
CA LEU A 282 -19.69 0.82 15.64
C LEU A 282 -20.59 2.05 15.78
N ASN A 283 -21.39 2.36 14.75
CA ASN A 283 -22.29 3.52 14.76
C ASN A 283 -23.40 3.38 15.80
N THR A 284 -24.01 2.19 15.92
CA THR A 284 -25.10 1.93 16.85
C THR A 284 -24.64 1.92 18.30
N GLU A 285 -23.51 1.25 18.56
CA GLU A 285 -23.07 0.95 19.91
C GLU A 285 -22.12 2.00 20.51
N LEU A 286 -21.33 2.68 19.69
CA LEU A 286 -20.33 3.66 20.14
C LEU A 286 -20.65 5.09 19.65
N GLY A 287 -21.56 5.25 18.68
CA GLY A 287 -21.91 6.55 18.16
C GLY A 287 -22.37 7.52 19.26
N GLY A 288 -21.77 8.70 19.31
CA GLY A 288 -22.11 9.74 20.27
C GLY A 288 -21.56 9.55 21.70
N LEU A 289 -20.90 8.41 22.02
CA LEU A 289 -20.34 8.18 23.35
C LEU A 289 -19.03 8.90 23.60
N GLY A 290 -18.31 9.36 22.57
CA GLY A 290 -17.02 10.06 22.71
C GLY A 290 -15.87 9.19 23.19
N ILE A 291 -15.97 7.86 23.12
CA ILE A 291 -14.96 6.90 23.57
C ILE A 291 -14.18 6.25 22.41
N GLY A 292 -14.46 6.66 21.18
CA GLY A 292 -13.75 6.24 19.99
C GLY A 292 -14.21 6.98 18.76
N SER A 293 -13.40 6.91 17.71
CA SER A 293 -13.72 7.48 16.40
C SER A 293 -13.24 6.53 15.28
N TRP A 294 -13.91 6.59 14.13
CA TRP A 294 -13.58 5.76 12.97
C TRP A 294 -14.00 6.46 11.70
N TYR A 295 -13.39 6.07 10.60
CA TYR A 295 -13.76 6.50 9.26
C TYR A 295 -14.48 5.37 8.52
N ALA A 296 -15.49 5.72 7.71
CA ALA A 296 -16.20 4.78 6.85
C ALA A 296 -15.51 4.76 5.45
N PRO A 297 -14.63 3.80 5.16
CA PRO A 297 -13.88 3.79 3.93
C PRO A 297 -14.76 3.45 2.72
N ARG A 298 -14.45 4.05 1.57
CA ARG A 298 -15.11 3.73 0.29
C ARG A 298 -14.41 2.63 -0.49
N GLY A 299 -13.29 2.14 0.02
CA GLY A 299 -12.47 1.10 -0.59
C GLY A 299 -11.37 0.60 0.34
N GLY A 300 -10.48 -0.22 -0.20
CA GLY A 300 -9.39 -0.83 0.57
C GLY A 300 -9.80 -2.05 1.37
N TYR A 301 -9.06 -2.35 2.43
CA TYR A 301 -9.18 -3.60 3.20
C TYR A 301 -9.35 -3.41 4.71
N PHE A 302 -9.36 -2.16 5.20
CA PHE A 302 -9.29 -1.89 6.63
C PHE A 302 -10.27 -0.80 7.06
N ILE A 303 -10.66 -0.89 8.34
CA ILE A 303 -11.28 0.19 9.09
C ILE A 303 -10.29 0.58 10.18
N SER A 304 -9.95 1.85 10.28
CA SER A 304 -9.16 2.41 11.37
C SER A 304 -10.08 2.87 12.48
N PHE A 305 -9.80 2.44 13.70
CA PHE A 305 -10.51 2.85 14.89
C PHE A 305 -9.52 3.50 15.87
N ASP A 306 -9.84 4.69 16.34
CA ASP A 306 -9.08 5.38 17.37
C ASP A 306 -9.87 5.36 18.67
N ALA A 307 -9.37 4.59 19.64
CA ALA A 307 -9.90 4.52 21.01
C ALA A 307 -9.50 5.75 21.82
N MET A 308 -10.01 5.87 23.04
CA MET A 308 -9.48 6.81 24.03
C MET A 308 -7.98 6.57 24.21
N GLU A 309 -7.23 7.67 24.33
CA GLU A 309 -5.77 7.63 24.51
C GLU A 309 -5.36 6.72 25.67
N GLY A 310 -4.39 5.81 25.42
CA GLY A 310 -3.90 4.80 26.37
C GLY A 310 -4.81 3.58 26.54
N CYS A 311 -5.72 3.30 25.60
CA CYS A 311 -6.65 2.17 25.71
C CYS A 311 -6.45 1.07 24.65
N ALA A 312 -5.75 1.35 23.55
CA ALA A 312 -5.72 0.42 22.40
C ALA A 312 -5.13 -0.95 22.77
N LYS A 313 -4.02 -1.00 23.49
CA LYS A 313 -3.38 -2.27 23.90
C LYS A 313 -4.29 -3.13 24.76
N GLU A 314 -4.95 -2.52 25.73
CA GLU A 314 -5.85 -3.22 26.65
C GLU A 314 -7.10 -3.72 25.91
N ILE A 315 -7.68 -2.92 25.00
CA ILE A 315 -8.81 -3.33 24.15
C ILE A 315 -8.43 -4.57 23.32
N VAL A 316 -7.27 -4.51 22.63
CA VAL A 316 -6.79 -5.62 21.79
C VAL A 316 -6.52 -6.87 22.62
N ALA A 317 -5.98 -6.73 23.84
CA ALA A 317 -5.76 -7.83 24.76
C ALA A 317 -7.07 -8.50 25.19
N LYS A 318 -8.07 -7.72 25.63
CA LYS A 318 -9.40 -8.22 26.02
C LYS A 318 -10.13 -8.89 24.84
N CYS A 319 -10.05 -8.31 23.64
CA CYS A 319 -10.59 -8.95 22.42
C CYS A 319 -9.97 -10.33 22.20
N LYS A 320 -8.63 -10.44 22.34
CA LYS A 320 -7.92 -11.70 22.16
C LYS A 320 -8.32 -12.75 23.20
N GLU A 321 -8.46 -12.37 24.47
CA GLU A 321 -8.94 -13.23 25.55
C GLU A 321 -10.34 -13.77 25.28
N ALA A 322 -11.20 -12.93 24.70
CA ALA A 322 -12.56 -13.28 24.33
C ALA A 322 -12.68 -14.01 22.96
N GLY A 323 -11.56 -14.30 22.29
CA GLY A 323 -11.52 -15.09 21.04
C GLY A 323 -11.50 -14.28 19.74
N VAL A 324 -11.47 -12.95 19.79
CA VAL A 324 -11.33 -12.08 18.61
C VAL A 324 -9.88 -11.64 18.45
N LYS A 325 -9.22 -12.09 17.37
CA LYS A 325 -7.84 -11.75 17.08
C LYS A 325 -7.75 -10.53 16.16
N LEU A 326 -7.21 -9.45 16.68
CA LEU A 326 -6.87 -8.23 15.96
C LEU A 326 -5.36 -8.13 15.68
N THR A 327 -4.97 -7.18 14.81
CA THR A 327 -3.56 -6.77 14.71
C THR A 327 -3.12 -6.15 16.04
N ASN A 328 -1.88 -6.41 16.45
CA ASN A 328 -1.35 -5.84 17.69
C ASN A 328 -1.45 -4.31 17.69
N ALA A 329 -1.88 -3.72 18.79
CA ALA A 329 -1.86 -2.27 18.98
C ALA A 329 -0.43 -1.73 18.84
N GLY A 330 -0.29 -0.57 18.19
CA GLY A 330 1.00 0.02 17.86
C GLY A 330 1.61 -0.43 16.53
N ALA A 331 1.16 -1.54 15.93
CA ALA A 331 1.71 -2.04 14.67
C ALA A 331 1.61 -1.03 13.51
N THR A 332 0.65 -0.12 13.56
CA THR A 332 0.45 0.94 12.57
C THR A 332 1.38 2.15 12.71
N PHE A 333 2.38 2.04 13.59
CA PHE A 333 3.39 3.08 13.86
C PHE A 333 4.80 2.52 13.76
N PRO A 334 5.80 3.34 13.38
CA PRO A 334 7.20 2.99 13.44
C PRO A 334 7.61 2.39 14.79
N TYR A 335 8.46 1.37 14.75
CA TYR A 335 8.95 0.65 15.95
C TYR A 335 7.83 0.01 16.80
N GLY A 336 6.63 -0.15 16.26
CA GLY A 336 5.47 -0.67 17.00
C GLY A 336 4.97 0.24 18.13
N LYS A 337 5.26 1.54 18.06
CA LYS A 337 5.00 2.50 19.15
C LYS A 337 4.00 3.57 18.69
N ASP A 338 2.72 3.37 19.01
CA ASP A 338 1.73 4.43 18.93
C ASP A 338 1.91 5.35 20.15
N PRO A 339 2.27 6.63 19.96
CA PRO A 339 2.48 7.57 21.10
C PRO A 339 1.24 7.78 21.95
N LYS A 340 0.05 7.64 21.36
CA LYS A 340 -1.24 7.81 22.04
C LYS A 340 -1.83 6.51 22.55
N ASP A 341 -1.32 5.36 22.11
CA ASP A 341 -1.91 4.06 22.40
C ASP A 341 -3.43 4.06 22.14
N SER A 342 -3.82 4.50 20.94
CA SER A 342 -5.22 4.72 20.56
C SER A 342 -5.64 3.98 19.29
N ASN A 343 -4.72 3.78 18.34
CA ASN A 343 -5.08 3.25 17.03
C ASN A 343 -5.20 1.72 17.01
N ILE A 344 -6.31 1.24 16.44
CA ILE A 344 -6.62 -0.17 16.23
C ILE A 344 -7.03 -0.38 14.78
N ARG A 345 -6.37 -1.31 14.10
CA ARG A 345 -6.69 -1.71 12.73
C ARG A 345 -7.64 -2.91 12.71
N ILE A 346 -8.80 -2.74 12.11
CA ILE A 346 -9.80 -3.78 11.90
C ILE A 346 -9.73 -4.25 10.44
N ALA A 347 -9.66 -5.58 10.22
CA ALA A 347 -9.56 -6.20 8.90
C ALA A 347 -10.77 -7.11 8.64
N PRO A 348 -11.88 -6.62 8.07
CA PRO A 348 -13.12 -7.39 7.92
C PRO A 348 -13.11 -8.39 6.76
N SER A 349 -11.99 -8.61 6.10
CA SER A 349 -11.96 -9.33 4.82
C SER A 349 -12.18 -10.85 4.91
N PHE A 350 -11.76 -11.52 5.97
CA PHE A 350 -11.72 -12.99 6.04
C PHE A 350 -13.03 -13.63 6.53
N PRO A 351 -13.64 -13.25 7.68
CA PRO A 351 -14.83 -13.91 8.20
C PRO A 351 -16.07 -13.67 7.34
N THR A 352 -17.16 -14.40 7.60
CA THR A 352 -18.47 -14.11 7.01
C THR A 352 -19.07 -12.81 7.57
N PRO A 353 -20.08 -12.19 6.93
CA PRO A 353 -20.74 -11.01 7.48
C PRO A 353 -21.29 -11.23 8.90
N GLU A 354 -21.87 -12.42 9.17
CA GLU A 354 -22.42 -12.78 10.46
C GLU A 354 -21.33 -12.91 11.54
N GLU A 355 -20.20 -13.56 11.21
CA GLU A 355 -19.04 -13.66 12.10
C GLU A 355 -18.43 -12.27 12.34
N MET A 356 -18.44 -11.39 11.33
CA MET A 356 -17.97 -10.02 11.48
C MET A 356 -18.85 -9.20 12.42
N ALA A 357 -20.17 -9.35 12.33
CA ALA A 357 -21.10 -8.68 13.26
C ALA A 357 -20.82 -9.13 14.70
N GLN A 358 -20.73 -10.45 14.95
CA GLN A 358 -20.41 -10.99 16.28
C GLN A 358 -19.05 -10.51 16.81
N ALA A 359 -18.03 -10.49 15.95
CA ALA A 359 -16.71 -9.97 16.33
C ALA A 359 -16.74 -8.48 16.64
N ALA A 360 -17.55 -7.70 15.91
CA ALA A 360 -17.73 -6.27 16.15
C ALA A 360 -18.50 -6.02 17.46
N ASP A 361 -19.53 -6.80 17.78
CA ASP A 361 -20.26 -6.73 19.06
C ASP A 361 -19.30 -6.96 20.23
N LEU A 362 -18.45 -7.97 20.13
CA LEU A 362 -17.45 -8.24 21.15
C LEU A 362 -16.41 -7.11 21.25
N PHE A 363 -15.97 -6.59 20.10
CA PHE A 363 -15.03 -5.48 20.05
C PHE A 363 -15.58 -4.24 20.77
N VAL A 364 -16.81 -3.83 20.47
CA VAL A 364 -17.43 -2.66 21.11
C VAL A 364 -17.64 -2.86 22.59
N LEU A 365 -17.94 -4.09 23.05
CA LEU A 365 -18.02 -4.42 24.47
C LEU A 365 -16.65 -4.21 25.15
N CYS A 366 -15.56 -4.69 24.54
CA CYS A 366 -14.19 -4.46 25.04
C CYS A 366 -13.84 -2.96 25.07
N VAL A 367 -14.21 -2.20 24.03
CA VAL A 367 -14.02 -0.74 24.00
C VAL A 367 -14.74 -0.06 25.14
N LYS A 368 -16.03 -0.38 25.35
CA LYS A 368 -16.82 0.19 26.47
C LYS A 368 -16.21 -0.15 27.81
N LEU A 369 -15.84 -1.42 28.04
CA LEU A 369 -15.27 -1.88 29.30
C LEU A 369 -13.98 -1.14 29.65
N VAL A 370 -13.01 -1.13 28.72
CA VAL A 370 -11.71 -0.45 28.96
C VAL A 370 -11.90 1.06 29.14
N SER A 371 -12.81 1.66 28.38
CA SER A 371 -13.10 3.09 28.49
C SER A 371 -13.69 3.44 29.87
N VAL A 372 -14.62 2.62 30.39
CA VAL A 372 -15.19 2.81 31.74
C VAL A 372 -14.13 2.61 32.80
N GLU A 373 -13.35 1.54 32.75
CA GLU A 373 -12.24 1.29 33.68
C GLU A 373 -11.29 2.49 33.75
N LYS A 374 -10.93 3.05 32.59
CA LYS A 374 -10.07 4.22 32.47
C LYS A 374 -10.71 5.50 33.07
N LEU A 375 -11.99 5.72 32.85
CA LEU A 375 -12.71 6.89 33.34
C LEU A 375 -12.89 6.83 34.86
N LEU A 376 -13.04 5.62 35.43
CA LEU A 376 -13.15 5.42 36.89
C LEU A 376 -11.80 5.49 37.60
N ALA A 377 -10.70 5.27 36.91
CA ALA A 377 -9.35 5.37 37.46
C ALA A 377 -8.80 6.80 37.54
N LYS A 378 -9.53 7.79 37.01
CA LYS A 378 -9.23 9.24 37.14
C LYS A 378 -9.86 9.81 38.36
#